data_9a1707383f6248846244bcb35ff9c443
#
_entry.id   9a1707383f6248846244bcb35ff9c443
#
_cell.length_a   1.000
_cell.length_b   1.000
_cell.length_c   1.000
_cell.angle_alpha   90.00
_cell.angle_beta   90.00
_cell.angle_gamma   90.00
#
_symmetry.space_group_name_H-M   'P 1'
#
loop_
_entity.id
_entity.type
_entity.pdbx_description
1 polymer ?
#
loop_
_entity_poly.entity_id
_entity_poly.type
_entity_poly.pdbx_seq_one_letter_code
_entity_poly.pdbx_strand_id
1 'polypeptide(L)'
;YSINTKLSSKLSSYYAAQDNASMGLDMMTSAMENLDLISSHLSRIRNLAEQAANGTYSGESLRAIQSEVDGRLAEGQRIIQNSNYNGIQLFQAPEKESESKFIKEVVRLSEEEALAQGYTLIKTADELQAMQDNLSGKYILMNDIDLAGYDWTAVGTYDNRFAGEFNGNGYVISNLTINEPTKQFQGLFGVGDARTSYSNVGLENVNVKGGAATGGLIGSGAVYIDNCYVTGAVSGDYRVGGVVGDFGGMNLSVTNCYTSCDVVGTNYVGGIIGSGYAIIRNCHSNSKVTGRSDVGGIIGDGCSYMYDSFSTGFVTGNNYVGGLIGDTYGDVKNCYSLSKVQGIKYAGSLIGRYRSSAD
;
A
#
# COMPACT_ATOMS: atom_id res chain seq x y z
N TYR A 1 -19.40 7.41 -45.62
CA TYR A 1 -18.26 8.24 -45.13
C TYR A 1 -17.97 7.96 -43.62
N SER A 2 -18.98 7.84 -42.78
CA SER A 2 -18.78 7.69 -41.30
C SER A 2 -18.15 6.36 -40.84
N ILE A 3 -18.44 5.25 -41.50
CA ILE A 3 -17.92 3.91 -41.13
C ILE A 3 -16.45 3.77 -41.48
N ASN A 4 -16.01 4.28 -42.62
CA ASN A 4 -14.64 4.21 -43.09
C ASN A 4 -13.71 5.08 -42.18
N THR A 5 -14.18 6.25 -41.77
CA THR A 5 -13.43 7.14 -40.86
C THR A 5 -13.26 6.53 -39.46
N LYS A 6 -14.32 5.88 -38.92
CA LYS A 6 -14.25 5.17 -37.64
C LYS A 6 -13.35 3.93 -37.68
N LEU A 7 -13.34 3.21 -38.80
CA LEU A 7 -12.49 2.04 -38.98
C LEU A 7 -11.02 2.45 -39.12
N SER A 8 -10.74 3.50 -39.89
CA SER A 8 -9.40 4.08 -40.05
C SER A 8 -8.83 4.62 -38.74
N SER A 9 -9.66 5.31 -37.95
CA SER A 9 -9.28 5.79 -36.61
C SER A 9 -8.96 4.65 -35.63
N LYS A 10 -9.77 3.58 -35.62
CA LYS A 10 -9.49 2.40 -34.81
C LYS A 10 -8.20 1.70 -35.24
N LEU A 11 -7.97 1.55 -36.51
CA LEU A 11 -6.77 0.92 -37.06
C LEU A 11 -5.51 1.72 -36.67
N SER A 12 -5.57 3.05 -36.79
CA SER A 12 -4.49 3.94 -36.32
C SER A 12 -4.23 3.80 -34.81
N SER A 13 -5.28 3.67 -34.00
CA SER A 13 -5.14 3.45 -32.56
C SER A 13 -4.50 2.09 -32.22
N TYR A 14 -4.79 1.03 -33.00
CA TYR A 14 -4.15 -0.27 -32.83
C TYR A 14 -2.66 -0.24 -33.21
N TYR A 15 -2.29 0.44 -34.30
CA TYR A 15 -0.88 0.60 -34.65
C TYR A 15 -0.12 1.41 -33.60
N ALA A 16 -0.68 2.50 -33.10
CA ALA A 16 -0.07 3.27 -32.02
C ALA A 16 0.10 2.46 -30.73
N ALA A 17 -0.88 1.61 -30.40
CA ALA A 17 -0.78 0.71 -29.24
C ALA A 17 0.29 -0.36 -29.43
N GLN A 18 0.42 -0.90 -30.64
CA GLN A 18 1.45 -1.88 -31.00
C GLN A 18 2.84 -1.26 -30.94
N ASP A 19 3.02 -0.05 -31.46
CA ASP A 19 4.28 0.68 -31.42
C ASP A 19 4.68 1.02 -29.97
N ASN A 20 3.72 1.45 -29.14
CA ASN A 20 3.96 1.70 -27.72
C ASN A 20 4.35 0.42 -26.96
N ALA A 21 3.72 -0.70 -27.26
CA ALA A 21 4.07 -2.00 -26.66
C ALA A 21 5.47 -2.45 -27.08
N SER A 22 5.85 -2.25 -28.35
CA SER A 22 7.19 -2.54 -28.84
C SER A 22 8.25 -1.68 -28.17
N MET A 23 8.01 -0.37 -28.09
CA MET A 23 8.92 0.54 -27.36
C MET A 23 9.05 0.18 -25.87
N GLY A 24 7.97 -0.23 -25.23
CA GLY A 24 7.99 -0.71 -23.85
C GLY A 24 8.85 -1.97 -23.68
N LEU A 25 8.76 -2.90 -24.64
CA LEU A 25 9.57 -4.12 -24.64
C LEU A 25 11.05 -3.83 -24.82
N ASP A 26 11.39 -2.92 -25.75
CA ASP A 26 12.77 -2.49 -25.99
C ASP A 26 13.37 -1.78 -24.78
N MET A 27 12.57 -0.94 -24.12
CA MET A 27 12.96 -0.27 -22.87
C MET A 27 13.23 -1.29 -21.75
N MET A 28 12.37 -2.30 -21.58
CA MET A 28 12.57 -3.39 -20.62
C MET A 28 13.82 -4.21 -20.95
N THR A 29 14.05 -4.52 -22.21
CA THR A 29 15.25 -5.26 -22.65
C THR A 29 16.51 -4.49 -22.29
N SER A 30 16.57 -3.19 -22.60
CA SER A 30 17.71 -2.34 -22.22
C SER A 30 17.90 -2.23 -20.72
N ALA A 31 16.82 -2.18 -19.95
CA ALA A 31 16.90 -2.20 -18.48
C ALA A 31 17.45 -3.54 -17.95
N MET A 32 17.02 -4.66 -18.51
CA MET A 32 17.51 -5.99 -18.11
C MET A 32 19.01 -6.18 -18.43
N GLU A 33 19.46 -5.76 -19.61
CA GLU A 33 20.88 -5.83 -19.97
C GLU A 33 21.77 -5.03 -19.00
N ASN A 34 21.34 -3.83 -18.61
CA ASN A 34 22.07 -3.02 -17.63
C ASN A 34 22.02 -3.64 -16.21
N LEU A 35 20.92 -4.27 -15.82
CA LEU A 35 20.82 -5.01 -14.56
C LEU A 35 21.75 -6.23 -14.51
N ASP A 36 21.90 -6.94 -15.61
CA ASP A 36 22.84 -8.07 -15.73
C ASP A 36 24.29 -7.61 -15.57
N LEU A 37 24.65 -6.46 -16.15
CA LEU A 37 25.98 -5.87 -15.95
C LEU A 37 26.21 -5.49 -14.47
N ILE A 38 25.26 -4.84 -13.83
CA ILE A 38 25.34 -4.50 -12.40
C ILE A 38 25.46 -5.76 -11.55
N SER A 39 24.66 -6.79 -11.83
CA SER A 39 24.70 -8.08 -11.14
C SER A 39 26.08 -8.76 -11.26
N SER A 40 26.71 -8.67 -12.44
CA SER A 40 28.06 -9.16 -12.66
C SER A 40 29.09 -8.43 -11.79
N HIS A 41 29.02 -7.10 -11.69
CA HIS A 41 29.89 -6.31 -10.81
C HIS A 41 29.68 -6.66 -9.33
N LEU A 42 28.44 -6.79 -8.88
CA LEU A 42 28.11 -7.17 -7.49
C LEU A 42 28.60 -8.58 -7.14
N SER A 43 28.46 -9.54 -8.07
CA SER A 43 28.97 -10.90 -7.89
C SER A 43 30.48 -10.91 -7.73
N ARG A 44 31.21 -10.10 -8.49
CA ARG A 44 32.65 -9.98 -8.36
C ARG A 44 33.08 -9.32 -7.06
N ILE A 45 32.35 -8.25 -6.63
CA ILE A 45 32.57 -7.60 -5.32
C ILE A 45 32.40 -8.61 -4.19
N ARG A 46 31.35 -9.44 -4.24
CA ARG A 46 31.14 -10.51 -3.26
C ARG A 46 32.33 -11.49 -3.21
N ASN A 47 32.78 -11.95 -4.35
CA ASN A 47 33.93 -12.86 -4.41
C ASN A 47 35.19 -12.21 -3.85
N LEU A 48 35.45 -10.94 -4.11
CA LEU A 48 36.57 -10.19 -3.55
C LEU A 48 36.45 -10.03 -2.02
N ALA A 49 35.26 -9.80 -1.51
CA ALA A 49 35.02 -9.74 -0.07
C ALA A 49 35.23 -11.08 0.62
N GLU A 50 34.81 -12.19 -0.01
CA GLU A 50 35.06 -13.55 0.47
C GLU A 50 36.57 -13.87 0.48
N GLN A 51 37.32 -13.44 -0.54
CA GLN A 51 38.76 -13.56 -0.58
C GLN A 51 39.43 -12.76 0.55
N ALA A 52 39.03 -11.50 0.74
CA ALA A 52 39.58 -10.64 1.79
C ALA A 52 39.33 -11.20 3.20
N ALA A 53 38.20 -11.87 3.41
CA ALA A 53 37.83 -12.49 4.68
C ALA A 53 38.69 -13.72 5.07
N ASN A 54 39.41 -14.32 4.13
CA ASN A 54 40.20 -15.55 4.38
C ASN A 54 41.46 -15.35 5.25
N GLY A 55 41.77 -14.13 5.70
CA GLY A 55 42.80 -13.85 6.71
C GLY A 55 44.26 -14.14 6.29
N THR A 56 44.52 -14.60 5.05
CA THR A 56 45.84 -14.97 4.55
C THR A 56 46.54 -13.90 3.72
N TYR A 57 45.83 -12.80 3.47
CA TYR A 57 46.31 -11.72 2.61
C TYR A 57 47.09 -10.64 3.37
N SER A 58 48.22 -10.21 2.76
CA SER A 58 48.97 -9.06 3.28
C SER A 58 48.19 -7.76 3.19
N GLY A 59 48.57 -6.76 3.99
CA GLY A 59 47.93 -5.44 3.94
C GLY A 59 48.00 -4.74 2.56
N GLU A 60 48.99 -5.08 1.74
CA GLU A 60 49.12 -4.60 0.36
C GLU A 60 48.11 -5.28 -0.57
N SER A 61 47.93 -6.60 -0.41
CA SER A 61 46.95 -7.38 -1.15
C SER A 61 45.51 -6.93 -0.81
N LEU A 62 45.22 -6.65 0.45
CA LEU A 62 43.90 -6.12 0.87
C LEU A 62 43.61 -4.74 0.27
N ARG A 63 44.66 -3.87 0.16
CA ARG A 63 44.49 -2.58 -0.51
C ARG A 63 44.21 -2.74 -2.01
N ALA A 64 44.84 -3.68 -2.67
CA ALA A 64 44.56 -3.98 -4.08
C ALA A 64 43.13 -4.52 -4.28
N ILE A 65 42.66 -5.40 -3.40
CA ILE A 65 41.25 -5.87 -3.40
C ILE A 65 40.30 -4.72 -3.20
N GLN A 66 40.55 -3.84 -2.23
CA GLN A 66 39.71 -2.64 -1.99
C GLN A 66 39.62 -1.72 -3.21
N SER A 67 40.77 -1.49 -3.87
CA SER A 67 40.81 -0.67 -5.09
C SER A 67 40.00 -1.29 -6.24
N GLU A 68 40.00 -2.63 -6.38
CA GLU A 68 39.13 -3.30 -7.37
C GLU A 68 37.66 -3.18 -7.00
N VAL A 69 37.31 -3.31 -5.72
CA VAL A 69 35.93 -3.11 -5.22
C VAL A 69 35.43 -1.70 -5.51
N ASP A 70 36.23 -0.69 -5.18
CA ASP A 70 35.91 0.72 -5.42
C ASP A 70 35.70 1.03 -6.91
N GLY A 71 36.54 0.49 -7.77
CA GLY A 71 36.40 0.62 -9.23
C GLY A 71 35.11 -0.04 -9.75
N ARG A 72 34.72 -1.19 -9.21
CA ARG A 72 33.48 -1.87 -9.62
C ARG A 72 32.24 -1.18 -9.09
N LEU A 73 32.28 -0.59 -7.91
CA LEU A 73 31.20 0.23 -7.39
C LEU A 73 31.01 1.50 -8.24
N ALA A 74 32.11 2.17 -8.59
CA ALA A 74 32.08 3.34 -9.47
C ALA A 74 31.47 3.02 -10.84
N GLU A 75 31.85 1.86 -11.43
CA GLU A 75 31.28 1.42 -12.70
C GLU A 75 29.80 1.07 -12.60
N GLY A 76 29.37 0.39 -11.52
CA GLY A 76 27.95 0.15 -11.26
C GLY A 76 27.13 1.45 -11.16
N GLN A 77 27.68 2.44 -10.45
CA GLN A 77 27.03 3.77 -10.37
C GLN A 77 26.98 4.46 -11.74
N ARG A 78 28.05 4.35 -12.55
CA ARG A 78 28.08 4.89 -13.91
C ARG A 78 27.03 4.24 -14.81
N ILE A 79 26.85 2.92 -14.72
CA ILE A 79 25.80 2.20 -15.45
C ILE A 79 24.42 2.74 -15.04
N ILE A 80 24.15 2.87 -13.74
CA ILE A 80 22.87 3.42 -13.23
C ILE A 80 22.62 4.83 -13.79
N GLN A 81 23.60 5.72 -13.71
CA GLN A 81 23.46 7.11 -14.13
C GLN A 81 23.29 7.29 -15.64
N ASN A 82 23.90 6.41 -16.44
CA ASN A 82 23.88 6.52 -17.91
C ASN A 82 22.83 5.62 -18.57
N SER A 83 22.11 4.81 -17.82
CA SER A 83 21.06 3.94 -18.33
C SER A 83 19.84 4.78 -18.71
N ASN A 84 19.68 5.04 -20.00
CA ASN A 84 18.50 5.74 -20.51
C ASN A 84 18.00 5.08 -21.80
N TYR A 85 16.71 5.25 -22.08
CA TYR A 85 16.06 4.84 -23.31
C TYR A 85 15.28 6.04 -23.87
N ASN A 86 15.67 6.54 -25.04
CA ASN A 86 15.07 7.72 -25.66
C ASN A 86 14.94 8.94 -24.71
N GLY A 87 15.96 9.17 -23.86
CA GLY A 87 15.97 10.26 -22.89
C GLY A 87 15.25 9.96 -21.57
N ILE A 88 14.63 8.77 -21.43
CA ILE A 88 14.02 8.31 -20.20
C ILE A 88 15.10 7.56 -19.40
N GLN A 89 15.42 8.03 -18.22
CA GLN A 89 16.34 7.35 -17.29
C GLN A 89 15.71 6.05 -16.77
N LEU A 90 16.43 4.93 -16.94
CA LEU A 90 15.89 3.61 -16.57
C LEU A 90 16.02 3.28 -15.08
N PHE A 91 17.05 3.84 -14.42
CA PHE A 91 17.37 3.56 -13.01
C PHE A 91 17.54 4.84 -12.20
N GLN A 92 16.93 5.93 -12.60
CA GLN A 92 16.90 7.10 -11.76
C GLN A 92 16.07 6.75 -10.53
N ALA A 93 16.68 6.79 -9.33
CA ALA A 93 15.88 6.98 -8.16
C ALA A 93 15.01 8.22 -8.46
N PRO A 94 13.70 8.17 -8.25
CA PRO A 94 12.91 9.37 -8.39
C PRO A 94 13.65 10.47 -7.63
N GLU A 95 13.92 11.59 -8.31
CA GLU A 95 14.40 12.77 -7.59
C GLU A 95 13.47 12.89 -6.39
N LYS A 96 14.03 13.13 -5.23
CA LYS A 96 13.26 13.59 -4.08
C LYS A 96 12.74 15.00 -4.40
N GLU A 97 11.83 15.09 -5.33
CA GLU A 97 10.70 15.97 -5.11
C GLU A 97 10.12 15.48 -3.78
N SER A 98 9.66 16.38 -2.96
CA SER A 98 8.84 16.01 -1.82
C SER A 98 7.60 15.32 -2.40
N GLU A 99 7.77 14.03 -2.82
CA GLU A 99 6.68 13.26 -3.37
C GLU A 99 5.63 13.24 -2.28
N SER A 100 4.54 13.89 -2.58
CA SER A 100 3.32 13.68 -1.82
C SER A 100 3.17 12.16 -1.75
N LYS A 101 3.33 11.59 -0.58
CA LYS A 101 3.13 10.14 -0.36
C LYS A 101 1.68 9.73 -0.66
N PHE A 102 0.85 10.69 -0.97
CA PHE A 102 -0.54 10.49 -1.38
C PHE A 102 -0.62 10.18 -2.88
N ILE A 103 -1.47 9.23 -3.26
CA ILE A 103 -1.70 8.86 -4.66
C ILE A 103 -2.27 10.04 -5.46
N LYS A 104 -3.11 10.83 -4.80
CA LYS A 104 -3.73 12.03 -5.34
C LYS A 104 -3.17 13.25 -4.63
N GLU A 105 -2.77 14.25 -5.38
CA GLU A 105 -2.30 15.52 -4.81
C GLU A 105 -3.35 16.11 -3.85
N VAL A 106 -2.89 16.60 -2.71
CA VAL A 106 -3.74 17.22 -1.70
C VAL A 106 -3.50 18.72 -1.69
N VAL A 107 -4.52 19.48 -2.09
CA VAL A 107 -4.54 20.92 -1.89
C VAL A 107 -4.96 21.17 -0.44
N ARG A 108 -4.01 21.63 0.38
CA ARG A 108 -4.25 21.89 1.80
C ARG A 108 -5.17 23.08 2.01
N LEU A 109 -6.16 22.92 2.86
CA LEU A 109 -6.98 24.04 3.33
C LEU A 109 -6.21 24.83 4.40
N SER A 110 -6.31 26.14 4.35
CA SER A 110 -5.88 27.01 5.44
C SER A 110 -6.82 26.87 6.65
N GLU A 111 -6.40 27.37 7.81
CA GLU A 111 -7.25 27.38 9.01
C GLU A 111 -8.56 28.14 8.78
N GLU A 112 -8.49 29.29 8.09
CA GLU A 112 -9.67 30.10 7.76
C GLU A 112 -10.64 29.35 6.86
N GLU A 113 -10.15 28.71 5.82
CA GLU A 113 -10.96 27.91 4.90
C GLU A 113 -11.59 26.69 5.59
N ALA A 114 -10.83 26.02 6.47
CA ALA A 114 -11.29 24.88 7.24
C ALA A 114 -12.41 25.28 8.21
N LEU A 115 -12.24 26.37 8.95
CA LEU A 115 -13.26 26.91 9.86
C LEU A 115 -14.52 27.34 9.10
N ALA A 116 -14.37 27.99 7.94
CA ALA A 116 -15.48 28.38 7.09
C ALA A 116 -16.30 27.18 6.58
N GLN A 117 -15.69 26.00 6.46
CA GLN A 117 -16.35 24.75 6.10
C GLN A 117 -16.88 23.95 7.31
N GLY A 118 -16.76 24.51 8.51
CA GLY A 118 -17.26 23.93 9.75
C GLY A 118 -16.40 22.83 10.36
N TYR A 119 -15.12 22.77 10.02
CA TYR A 119 -14.19 21.84 10.63
C TYR A 119 -13.72 22.31 12.01
N THR A 120 -13.52 21.35 12.90
CA THR A 120 -12.72 21.49 14.11
C THR A 120 -11.26 21.24 13.77
N LEU A 121 -10.39 22.18 14.06
CA LEU A 121 -8.95 22.08 13.77
C LEU A 121 -8.26 21.18 14.79
N ILE A 122 -7.41 20.27 14.29
CA ILE A 122 -6.59 19.36 15.11
C ILE A 122 -5.12 19.65 14.86
N LYS A 123 -4.39 19.97 15.91
CA LYS A 123 -2.97 20.34 15.88
C LYS A 123 -2.12 19.50 16.84
N THR A 124 -2.73 18.80 17.79
CA THR A 124 -2.05 18.05 18.84
C THR A 124 -2.63 16.64 18.99
N ALA A 125 -1.87 15.74 19.64
CA ALA A 125 -2.34 14.40 19.97
C ALA A 125 -3.56 14.42 20.91
N ASP A 126 -3.60 15.34 21.86
CA ASP A 126 -4.72 15.51 22.79
C ASP A 126 -6.00 15.94 22.05
N GLU A 127 -5.90 16.90 21.13
CA GLU A 127 -7.04 17.32 20.30
C GLU A 127 -7.51 16.20 19.37
N LEU A 128 -6.58 15.38 18.85
CA LEU A 128 -6.91 14.20 18.05
C LEU A 128 -7.66 13.17 18.90
N GLN A 129 -7.21 12.88 20.12
CA GLN A 129 -7.90 11.97 21.04
C GLN A 129 -9.26 12.53 21.49
N ALA A 130 -9.37 13.86 21.66
CA ALA A 130 -10.62 14.53 22.09
C ALA A 130 -11.75 14.42 21.05
N MET A 131 -11.52 13.89 19.84
CA MET A 131 -12.60 13.54 18.91
C MET A 131 -13.62 12.57 19.53
N GLN A 132 -13.23 11.79 20.56
CA GLN A 132 -14.15 10.92 21.30
C GLN A 132 -15.27 11.66 22.01
N ASP A 133 -15.10 12.94 22.33
CA ASP A 133 -16.09 13.75 23.03
C ASP A 133 -17.23 14.23 22.09
N ASN A 134 -16.97 14.25 20.77
CA ASN A 134 -17.98 14.57 19.76
C ASN A 134 -17.80 13.69 18.50
N LEU A 135 -18.35 12.52 18.51
CA LEU A 135 -18.20 11.52 17.44
C LEU A 135 -18.92 11.88 16.12
N SER A 136 -19.69 12.95 16.08
CA SER A 136 -20.37 13.47 14.87
C SER A 136 -19.74 14.73 14.29
N GLY A 137 -18.62 15.17 14.84
CA GLY A 137 -17.90 16.37 14.40
C GLY A 137 -17.20 16.20 13.05
N LYS A 138 -16.92 17.33 12.43
CA LYS A 138 -16.00 17.41 11.28
C LYS A 138 -14.64 17.84 11.76
N TYR A 139 -13.62 17.06 11.45
CA TYR A 139 -12.25 17.25 11.94
C TYR A 139 -11.26 17.35 10.79
N ILE A 140 -10.28 18.24 10.95
CA ILE A 140 -9.21 18.43 9.97
C ILE A 140 -7.87 18.62 10.65
N LEU A 141 -6.83 17.93 10.15
CA LEU A 141 -5.45 18.15 10.61
C LEU A 141 -4.90 19.47 10.07
N MET A 142 -4.15 20.17 10.89
CA MET A 142 -3.46 21.40 10.51
C MET A 142 -1.95 21.30 10.58
N ASN A 143 -1.41 20.17 11.06
CA ASN A 143 0.02 19.80 11.02
C ASN A 143 0.17 18.28 11.20
N ASP A 144 1.38 17.81 11.01
CA ASP A 144 1.74 16.44 11.33
C ASP A 144 1.64 16.20 12.85
N ILE A 145 1.21 15.00 13.25
CA ILE A 145 1.05 14.62 14.67
C ILE A 145 1.88 13.38 14.95
N ASP A 146 2.79 13.48 15.92
CA ASP A 146 3.57 12.35 16.41
C ASP A 146 2.90 11.76 17.66
N LEU A 147 2.54 10.48 17.60
CA LEU A 147 1.95 9.72 18.69
C LEU A 147 2.98 8.84 19.44
N ALA A 148 4.27 9.10 19.28
CA ALA A 148 5.31 8.35 20.01
C ALA A 148 5.13 8.45 21.53
N GLY A 149 4.89 7.31 22.19
CA GLY A 149 4.65 7.25 23.63
C GLY A 149 3.28 7.75 24.10
N TYR A 150 2.38 8.09 23.17
CA TYR A 150 1.01 8.47 23.49
C TYR A 150 0.15 7.22 23.73
N ASP A 151 -0.62 7.19 24.81
CA ASP A 151 -1.55 6.11 25.12
C ASP A 151 -2.85 6.29 24.34
N TRP A 152 -2.85 5.76 23.11
CA TRP A 152 -3.96 5.96 22.18
C TRP A 152 -5.11 5.00 22.44
N THR A 153 -6.32 5.53 22.53
CA THR A 153 -7.56 4.75 22.49
C THR A 153 -8.28 4.99 21.17
N ALA A 154 -8.64 3.93 20.47
CA ALA A 154 -9.31 4.01 19.17
C ALA A 154 -10.61 4.84 19.25
N VAL A 155 -10.76 5.83 18.36
CA VAL A 155 -11.90 6.73 18.35
C VAL A 155 -13.14 6.03 17.79
N GLY A 156 -14.21 6.03 18.55
CA GLY A 156 -15.48 5.34 18.24
C GLY A 156 -15.47 3.86 18.62
N THR A 157 -16.57 3.39 19.14
CA THR A 157 -16.79 2.00 19.56
C THR A 157 -17.98 1.38 18.83
N TYR A 158 -18.24 0.09 19.05
CA TYR A 158 -19.40 -0.58 18.44
C TYR A 158 -20.74 0.09 18.83
N ASP A 159 -20.86 0.53 20.08
CA ASP A 159 -22.07 1.16 20.61
C ASP A 159 -22.13 2.67 20.34
N ASN A 160 -20.97 3.33 20.28
CA ASN A 160 -20.82 4.76 20.02
C ASN A 160 -19.85 4.96 18.83
N ARG A 161 -20.38 4.91 17.63
CA ARG A 161 -19.60 4.96 16.40
C ARG A 161 -19.18 6.38 16.04
N PHE A 162 -18.04 6.49 15.41
CA PHE A 162 -17.67 7.76 14.78
C PHE A 162 -18.54 7.98 13.55
N ALA A 163 -19.36 9.03 13.58
CA ALA A 163 -20.33 9.37 12.54
C ALA A 163 -20.00 10.70 11.84
N GLY A 164 -18.80 11.21 12.05
CA GLY A 164 -18.32 12.50 11.54
C GLY A 164 -17.56 12.41 10.22
N GLU A 165 -16.74 13.40 9.98
CA GLU A 165 -15.83 13.51 8.85
C GLU A 165 -14.41 13.74 9.39
N PHE A 166 -13.43 13.01 8.86
CA PHE A 166 -12.02 13.19 9.20
C PHE A 166 -11.21 13.46 7.92
N ASN A 167 -10.63 14.66 7.85
CA ASN A 167 -9.75 15.06 6.76
C ASN A 167 -8.33 15.28 7.28
N GLY A 168 -7.39 14.47 6.82
CA GLY A 168 -5.97 14.63 7.15
C GLY A 168 -5.30 15.84 6.51
N ASN A 169 -5.96 16.49 5.52
CA ASN A 169 -5.45 17.70 4.85
C ASN A 169 -4.02 17.53 4.28
N GLY A 170 -3.63 16.29 3.96
CA GLY A 170 -2.29 15.97 3.47
C GLY A 170 -1.21 15.98 4.56
N TYR A 171 -1.60 15.90 5.83
CA TYR A 171 -0.70 15.70 6.96
C TYR A 171 -0.60 14.24 7.38
N VAL A 172 0.38 13.97 8.22
CA VAL A 172 0.75 12.63 8.66
C VAL A 172 0.53 12.48 10.16
N ILE A 173 0.01 11.32 10.56
CA ILE A 173 0.02 10.85 11.94
C ILE A 173 1.07 9.74 12.02
N SER A 174 2.07 9.90 12.86
CA SER A 174 3.18 8.94 12.99
C SER A 174 3.19 8.23 14.33
N ASN A 175 3.82 7.05 14.34
CA ASN A 175 4.13 6.27 15.55
C ASN A 175 2.91 5.84 16.38
N LEU A 176 1.75 5.71 15.75
CA LEU A 176 0.56 5.15 16.41
C LEU A 176 0.88 3.75 16.95
N THR A 177 0.76 3.55 18.26
CA THR A 177 0.96 2.26 18.90
C THR A 177 -0.30 1.85 19.67
N ILE A 178 -0.83 0.68 19.34
CA ILE A 178 -1.96 0.04 20.04
C ILE A 178 -1.54 -1.39 20.36
N ASN A 179 -1.64 -1.81 21.61
CA ASN A 179 -1.34 -3.18 22.03
C ASN A 179 -2.52 -3.76 22.84
N GLU A 180 -3.60 -4.09 22.13
CA GLU A 180 -4.85 -4.58 22.69
C GLU A 180 -5.29 -5.89 22.01
N PRO A 181 -4.48 -6.99 22.12
CA PRO A 181 -4.64 -8.18 21.29
C PRO A 181 -5.97 -8.94 21.50
N THR A 182 -6.71 -8.63 22.56
CA THR A 182 -8.01 -9.22 22.85
C THR A 182 -9.19 -8.31 22.54
N LYS A 183 -8.93 -7.01 22.31
CA LYS A 183 -9.98 -6.04 21.96
C LYS A 183 -10.26 -6.03 20.48
N GLN A 184 -11.52 -6.07 20.12
CA GLN A 184 -11.99 -5.93 18.76
C GLN A 184 -11.97 -4.46 18.31
N PHE A 185 -12.04 -4.25 17.00
CA PHE A 185 -12.18 -2.94 16.38
C PHE A 185 -11.04 -1.96 16.74
N GLN A 186 -9.81 -2.36 16.43
CA GLN A 186 -8.63 -1.54 16.71
C GLN A 186 -8.08 -0.85 15.46
N GLY A 187 -7.64 0.40 15.64
CA GLY A 187 -7.05 1.29 14.63
C GLY A 187 -6.97 2.71 15.18
N LEU A 188 -6.60 3.68 14.35
CA LEU A 188 -6.75 5.09 14.73
C LEU A 188 -8.21 5.37 15.11
N PHE A 189 -9.14 4.82 14.31
CA PHE A 189 -10.57 4.75 14.62
C PHE A 189 -10.96 3.30 14.90
N GLY A 190 -11.83 3.11 15.89
CA GLY A 190 -12.37 1.79 16.21
C GLY A 190 -13.50 1.41 15.27
N VAL A 191 -14.66 2.08 15.39
CA VAL A 191 -15.83 1.82 14.55
C VAL A 191 -16.38 3.12 13.96
N GLY A 192 -16.49 3.13 12.62
CA GLY A 192 -17.18 4.19 11.88
C GLY A 192 -18.62 3.84 11.59
N ASP A 193 -19.50 4.84 11.60
CA ASP A 193 -20.90 4.69 11.21
C ASP A 193 -21.06 4.72 9.69
N ALA A 194 -22.27 4.41 9.24
CA ALA A 194 -22.61 4.43 7.83
C ALA A 194 -22.38 5.82 7.20
N ARG A 195 -21.60 5.81 6.09
CA ARG A 195 -21.25 7.00 5.31
C ARG A 195 -20.27 7.99 5.96
N THR A 196 -19.64 7.63 7.05
CA THR A 196 -18.48 8.35 7.57
C THR A 196 -17.38 8.43 6.52
N SER A 197 -16.69 9.56 6.45
CA SER A 197 -15.61 9.75 5.49
C SER A 197 -14.26 10.01 6.17
N TYR A 198 -13.23 9.35 5.63
CA TYR A 198 -11.85 9.54 6.00
C TYR A 198 -11.04 9.88 4.75
N SER A 199 -10.31 10.97 4.76
CA SER A 199 -9.60 11.41 3.57
C SER A 199 -8.26 12.06 3.86
N ASN A 200 -7.36 11.98 2.86
CA ASN A 200 -6.12 12.75 2.81
C ASN A 200 -5.23 12.62 4.06
N VAL A 201 -5.17 11.46 4.68
CA VAL A 201 -4.34 11.21 5.87
C VAL A 201 -3.30 10.12 5.60
N GLY A 202 -2.06 10.40 6.00
CA GLY A 202 -0.99 9.40 6.07
C GLY A 202 -0.83 8.87 7.49
N LEU A 203 -0.71 7.55 7.64
CA LEU A 203 -0.32 6.91 8.88
C LEU A 203 1.05 6.28 8.70
N GLU A 204 2.05 6.74 9.45
CA GLU A 204 3.41 6.27 9.30
C GLU A 204 3.91 5.56 10.55
N ASN A 205 4.66 4.47 10.30
CA ASN A 205 5.29 3.69 11.36
C ASN A 205 4.28 3.25 12.44
N VAL A 206 3.08 2.80 12.00
CA VAL A 206 2.09 2.29 12.93
C VAL A 206 2.52 0.93 13.51
N ASN A 207 2.13 0.65 14.75
CA ASN A 207 2.25 -0.66 15.38
C ASN A 207 0.92 -0.99 16.07
N VAL A 208 -0.03 -1.50 15.28
CA VAL A 208 -1.38 -1.81 15.76
C VAL A 208 -1.52 -3.30 15.98
N LYS A 209 -1.77 -3.69 17.21
CA LYS A 209 -2.05 -5.07 17.63
C LYS A 209 -3.41 -5.13 18.30
N GLY A 210 -4.39 -5.70 17.60
CA GLY A 210 -5.76 -5.85 18.07
C GLY A 210 -6.23 -7.30 18.06
N GLY A 211 -7.50 -7.52 18.38
CA GLY A 211 -8.22 -8.78 18.19
C GLY A 211 -8.87 -8.87 16.80
N ALA A 212 -10.16 -9.13 16.75
CA ALA A 212 -10.92 -9.17 15.51
C ALA A 212 -11.20 -7.76 14.97
N ALA A 213 -11.21 -7.62 13.65
CA ALA A 213 -11.44 -6.35 12.94
C ALA A 213 -10.40 -5.29 13.32
N THR A 214 -9.17 -5.51 12.88
CA THR A 214 -8.03 -4.62 13.14
C THR A 214 -7.53 -4.01 11.82
N GLY A 215 -7.40 -2.70 11.80
CA GLY A 215 -6.83 -1.93 10.70
C GLY A 215 -5.91 -0.83 11.20
N GLY A 216 -5.05 -0.31 10.35
CA GLY A 216 -4.21 0.84 10.74
C GLY A 216 -5.03 2.11 10.92
N LEU A 217 -5.95 2.39 9.98
CA LEU A 217 -6.82 3.56 10.04
C LEU A 217 -8.11 3.26 10.81
N ILE A 218 -8.80 2.17 10.48
CA ILE A 218 -10.10 1.85 11.09
C ILE A 218 -10.26 0.35 11.33
N GLY A 219 -10.75 0.00 12.51
CA GLY A 219 -11.11 -1.38 12.85
C GLY A 219 -12.29 -1.90 12.03
N SER A 220 -13.43 -1.23 12.07
CA SER A 220 -14.63 -1.62 11.31
C SER A 220 -15.48 -0.43 10.91
N GLY A 221 -16.20 -0.56 9.80
CA GLY A 221 -17.22 0.44 9.42
C GLY A 221 -17.69 0.35 7.98
N ALA A 222 -18.90 0.91 7.76
CA ALA A 222 -19.48 1.15 6.45
C ALA A 222 -19.13 2.58 5.99
N VAL A 223 -17.94 2.78 5.46
CA VAL A 223 -17.29 4.10 5.37
C VAL A 223 -16.80 4.43 3.95
N TYR A 224 -16.51 5.70 3.70
CA TYR A 224 -15.75 6.14 2.53
C TYR A 224 -14.33 6.46 2.94
N ILE A 225 -13.36 5.91 2.22
CA ILE A 225 -11.93 6.19 2.45
C ILE A 225 -11.33 6.63 1.12
N ASP A 226 -10.77 7.82 1.09
CA ASP A 226 -10.13 8.35 -0.10
C ASP A 226 -8.75 8.94 0.22
N ASN A 227 -7.78 8.60 -0.63
CA ASN A 227 -6.46 9.20 -0.61
C ASN A 227 -5.75 9.09 0.75
N CYS A 228 -5.78 7.89 1.33
CA CYS A 228 -5.13 7.57 2.60
C CYS A 228 -4.02 6.53 2.41
N TYR A 229 -3.01 6.57 3.27
CA TYR A 229 -2.00 5.52 3.25
C TYR A 229 -1.58 5.09 4.66
N VAL A 230 -1.08 3.85 4.75
CA VAL A 230 -0.59 3.28 6.01
C VAL A 230 0.73 2.55 5.79
N THR A 231 1.69 2.83 6.66
CA THR A 231 2.97 2.10 6.73
C THR A 231 3.25 1.62 8.15
N GLY A 232 3.97 0.50 8.30
CA GLY A 232 4.33 -0.07 9.60
C GLY A 232 3.82 -1.50 9.78
N ALA A 233 3.23 -1.83 10.93
CA ALA A 233 2.76 -3.16 11.25
C ALA A 233 1.32 -3.15 11.78
N VAL A 234 0.49 -4.06 11.27
CA VAL A 234 -0.89 -4.27 11.71
C VAL A 234 -1.10 -5.76 11.97
N SER A 235 -1.51 -6.12 13.17
CA SER A 235 -1.73 -7.53 13.53
C SER A 235 -3.01 -7.73 14.32
N GLY A 236 -3.66 -8.86 14.10
CA GLY A 236 -4.90 -9.22 14.78
C GLY A 236 -5.27 -10.68 14.59
N ASP A 237 -6.52 -11.03 14.89
CA ASP A 237 -7.01 -12.39 14.73
C ASP A 237 -7.79 -12.56 13.42
N TYR A 238 -9.00 -12.02 13.35
CA TYR A 238 -9.89 -12.10 12.19
C TYR A 238 -10.08 -10.72 11.56
N ARG A 239 -10.14 -10.66 10.22
CA ARG A 239 -10.41 -9.43 9.47
C ARG A 239 -9.36 -8.37 9.77
N VAL A 240 -8.17 -8.63 9.27
CA VAL A 240 -7.02 -7.75 9.48
C VAL A 240 -6.63 -7.13 8.15
N GLY A 241 -6.57 -5.81 8.12
CA GLY A 241 -6.16 -5.06 6.93
C GLY A 241 -5.22 -3.91 7.28
N GLY A 242 -4.35 -3.56 6.36
CA GLY A 242 -3.43 -2.44 6.58
C GLY A 242 -4.16 -1.11 6.80
N VAL A 243 -5.30 -0.89 6.15
CA VAL A 243 -6.16 0.30 6.32
C VAL A 243 -7.41 -0.04 7.12
N VAL A 244 -8.16 -1.07 6.71
CA VAL A 244 -9.46 -1.43 7.29
C VAL A 244 -9.47 -2.90 7.69
N GLY A 245 -9.88 -3.20 8.91
CA GLY A 245 -10.09 -4.57 9.36
C GLY A 245 -11.34 -5.19 8.73
N ASP A 246 -12.51 -4.64 9.02
CA ASP A 246 -13.82 -5.13 8.57
C ASP A 246 -14.62 -4.01 7.88
N PHE A 247 -14.86 -4.18 6.60
CA PHE A 247 -15.61 -3.22 5.80
C PHE A 247 -17.10 -3.61 5.76
N GLY A 248 -17.88 -3.06 6.68
CA GLY A 248 -19.25 -3.48 6.99
C GLY A 248 -20.35 -3.04 6.02
N GLY A 249 -20.02 -2.35 4.92
CA GLY A 249 -21.02 -1.76 4.02
C GLY A 249 -20.99 -2.32 2.60
N MET A 250 -22.16 -2.33 1.93
CA MET A 250 -22.20 -2.57 0.48
C MET A 250 -22.11 -1.23 -0.28
N ASN A 251 -21.41 -1.25 -1.43
CA ASN A 251 -21.30 -0.11 -2.36
C ASN A 251 -20.66 1.17 -1.77
N LEU A 252 -19.90 1.04 -0.70
CA LEU A 252 -19.02 2.09 -0.21
C LEU A 252 -17.60 1.86 -0.76
N SER A 253 -16.75 2.87 -0.72
CA SER A 253 -15.51 2.82 -1.48
C SER A 253 -14.25 3.05 -0.66
N VAL A 254 -13.20 2.35 -1.08
CA VAL A 254 -11.82 2.65 -0.72
C VAL A 254 -11.09 3.01 -2.01
N THR A 255 -10.68 4.27 -2.11
CA THR A 255 -10.11 4.84 -3.34
C THR A 255 -8.80 5.55 -3.08
N ASN A 256 -7.89 5.51 -4.06
CA ASN A 256 -6.62 6.22 -3.99
C ASN A 256 -5.81 5.91 -2.71
N CYS A 257 -5.86 4.67 -2.25
CA CYS A 257 -5.21 4.26 -1.00
C CYS A 257 -4.05 3.32 -1.26
N TYR A 258 -3.01 3.43 -0.42
CA TYR A 258 -1.96 2.43 -0.49
C TYR A 258 -1.48 1.97 0.88
N THR A 259 -0.80 0.82 0.88
CA THR A 259 -0.17 0.28 2.08
C THR A 259 1.22 -0.27 1.80
N SER A 260 2.09 -0.10 2.79
CA SER A 260 3.38 -0.77 2.87
C SER A 260 3.58 -1.24 4.31
N CYS A 261 2.87 -2.32 4.66
CA CYS A 261 2.75 -2.82 6.03
C CYS A 261 3.16 -4.29 6.14
N ASP A 262 3.61 -4.69 7.33
CA ASP A 262 3.56 -6.08 7.76
C ASP A 262 2.15 -6.35 8.32
N VAL A 263 1.30 -7.08 7.58
CA VAL A 263 -0.06 -7.40 7.99
C VAL A 263 -0.15 -8.86 8.38
N VAL A 264 -0.54 -9.14 9.62
CA VAL A 264 -0.57 -10.50 10.17
C VAL A 264 -1.92 -10.79 10.82
N GLY A 265 -2.55 -11.89 10.41
CA GLY A 265 -3.80 -12.34 11.00
C GLY A 265 -4.02 -13.84 10.87
N THR A 266 -5.17 -14.33 11.31
CA THR A 266 -5.54 -15.74 11.14
C THR A 266 -6.35 -15.94 9.87
N ASN A 267 -7.51 -15.31 9.74
CA ASN A 267 -8.35 -15.41 8.55
C ASN A 267 -8.81 -14.02 8.08
N TYR A 268 -9.10 -13.91 6.79
CA TYR A 268 -9.53 -12.67 6.16
C TYR A 268 -8.48 -11.57 6.33
N VAL A 269 -7.32 -11.79 5.70
CA VAL A 269 -6.17 -10.91 5.86
C VAL A 269 -5.84 -10.26 4.51
N GLY A 270 -5.85 -8.94 4.48
CA GLY A 270 -5.55 -8.19 3.27
C GLY A 270 -4.57 -7.04 3.49
N GLY A 271 -3.81 -6.72 2.48
CA GLY A 271 -2.87 -5.61 2.55
C GLY A 271 -3.55 -4.27 2.83
N ILE A 272 -4.78 -4.08 2.33
CA ILE A 272 -5.59 -2.87 2.55
C ILE A 272 -6.82 -3.19 3.41
N ILE A 273 -7.61 -4.20 3.03
CA ILE A 273 -8.88 -4.55 3.68
C ILE A 273 -8.83 -6.02 4.11
N GLY A 274 -9.17 -6.31 5.37
CA GLY A 274 -9.31 -7.68 5.84
C GLY A 274 -10.50 -8.40 5.20
N SER A 275 -11.70 -7.88 5.38
CA SER A 275 -12.93 -8.44 4.81
C SER A 275 -13.95 -7.36 4.49
N GLY A 276 -14.84 -7.62 3.52
CA GLY A 276 -16.04 -6.82 3.24
C GLY A 276 -16.29 -6.52 1.76
N TYR A 277 -17.47 -5.98 1.45
CA TYR A 277 -17.96 -5.75 0.09
C TYR A 277 -17.71 -4.32 -0.39
N ALA A 278 -16.45 -3.92 -0.44
CA ALA A 278 -16.04 -2.58 -0.90
C ALA A 278 -15.97 -2.47 -2.43
N ILE A 279 -16.13 -1.25 -2.90
CA ILE A 279 -15.65 -0.83 -4.23
C ILE A 279 -14.23 -0.32 -4.05
N ILE A 280 -13.25 -1.03 -4.60
CA ILE A 280 -11.83 -0.69 -4.48
C ILE A 280 -11.38 -0.10 -5.82
N ARG A 281 -10.79 1.10 -5.81
CA ARG A 281 -10.33 1.76 -7.04
C ARG A 281 -9.03 2.52 -6.82
N ASN A 282 -8.11 2.38 -7.80
CA ASN A 282 -6.82 3.07 -7.78
C ASN A 282 -6.07 2.87 -6.45
N CYS A 283 -6.03 1.62 -5.98
CA CYS A 283 -5.40 1.24 -4.73
C CYS A 283 -4.20 0.32 -4.99
N HIS A 284 -3.17 0.42 -4.16
CA HIS A 284 -2.08 -0.52 -4.27
C HIS A 284 -1.51 -0.94 -2.91
N SER A 285 -0.88 -2.11 -2.90
CA SER A 285 -0.27 -2.66 -1.69
C SER A 285 1.11 -3.22 -2.00
N ASN A 286 2.11 -2.76 -1.26
CA ASN A 286 3.44 -3.36 -1.19
C ASN A 286 3.66 -3.99 0.18
N SER A 287 2.64 -4.66 0.70
CA SER A 287 2.62 -5.20 2.05
C SER A 287 3.10 -6.65 2.09
N LYS A 288 3.68 -7.04 3.22
CA LYS A 288 3.86 -8.44 3.56
C LYS A 288 2.62 -8.92 4.31
N VAL A 289 1.79 -9.71 3.64
CA VAL A 289 0.53 -10.19 4.18
C VAL A 289 0.66 -11.66 4.57
N THR A 290 0.36 -11.98 5.82
CA THR A 290 0.47 -13.34 6.34
C THR A 290 -0.80 -13.73 7.07
N GLY A 291 -1.39 -14.87 6.67
CA GLY A 291 -2.60 -15.40 7.29
C GLY A 291 -2.72 -16.92 7.16
N ARG A 292 -3.82 -17.47 7.62
CA ARG A 292 -4.13 -18.90 7.44
C ARG A 292 -5.08 -19.11 6.26
N SER A 293 -6.15 -18.35 6.17
CA SER A 293 -7.15 -18.50 5.12
C SER A 293 -7.67 -17.16 4.64
N ASP A 294 -8.03 -17.10 3.36
CA ASP A 294 -8.57 -15.93 2.70
C ASP A 294 -7.59 -14.75 2.81
N VAL A 295 -6.42 -14.93 2.17
CA VAL A 295 -5.30 -14.01 2.27
C VAL A 295 -5.07 -13.35 0.91
N GLY A 296 -5.11 -12.03 0.86
CA GLY A 296 -4.93 -11.28 -0.37
C GLY A 296 -3.99 -10.09 -0.23
N GLY A 297 -3.29 -9.77 -1.32
CA GLY A 297 -2.39 -8.61 -1.33
C GLY A 297 -3.11 -7.28 -1.13
N ILE A 298 -4.39 -7.19 -1.50
CA ILE A 298 -5.26 -6.02 -1.29
C ILE A 298 -6.37 -6.37 -0.30
N ILE A 299 -7.16 -7.42 -0.56
CA ILE A 299 -8.29 -7.80 0.30
C ILE A 299 -8.29 -9.30 0.57
N GLY A 300 -8.55 -9.68 1.83
CA GLY A 300 -8.66 -11.06 2.25
C GLY A 300 -9.91 -11.75 1.71
N ASP A 301 -11.09 -11.23 2.04
CA ASP A 301 -12.38 -11.79 1.65
C ASP A 301 -13.40 -10.72 1.26
N GLY A 302 -14.21 -10.98 0.26
CA GLY A 302 -15.26 -10.09 -0.21
C GLY A 302 -14.89 -9.39 -1.51
N CYS A 303 -15.02 -8.08 -1.56
CA CYS A 303 -14.93 -7.23 -2.74
C CYS A 303 -16.19 -7.28 -3.63
N SER A 304 -16.84 -6.13 -3.80
CA SER A 304 -17.90 -5.98 -4.80
C SER A 304 -17.34 -5.71 -6.18
N TYR A 305 -16.40 -4.75 -6.25
CA TYR A 305 -15.71 -4.37 -7.49
C TYR A 305 -14.29 -3.91 -7.18
N MET A 306 -13.31 -4.33 -7.99
CA MET A 306 -11.95 -3.84 -7.93
C MET A 306 -11.51 -3.33 -9.30
N TYR A 307 -11.03 -2.09 -9.34
CA TYR A 307 -10.56 -1.42 -10.56
C TYR A 307 -9.19 -0.78 -10.36
N ASP A 308 -8.40 -0.76 -11.43
CA ASP A 308 -7.18 0.04 -11.54
C ASP A 308 -6.24 -0.12 -10.32
N SER A 309 -6.14 -1.33 -9.79
CA SER A 309 -5.46 -1.61 -8.52
C SER A 309 -4.41 -2.71 -8.68
N PHE A 310 -3.37 -2.68 -7.85
CA PHE A 310 -2.31 -3.66 -7.95
C PHE A 310 -1.65 -4.00 -6.61
N SER A 311 -0.91 -5.11 -6.58
CA SER A 311 -0.08 -5.49 -5.43
C SER A 311 1.30 -5.96 -5.87
N THR A 312 2.32 -5.67 -5.05
CA THR A 312 3.72 -5.98 -5.34
C THR A 312 4.47 -6.65 -4.18
N GLY A 313 3.80 -6.91 -3.06
CA GLY A 313 4.40 -7.42 -1.84
C GLY A 313 4.54 -8.95 -1.77
N PHE A 314 4.45 -9.48 -0.56
CA PHE A 314 4.48 -10.92 -0.29
C PHE A 314 3.17 -11.36 0.34
N VAL A 315 2.55 -12.41 -0.20
CA VAL A 315 1.29 -12.94 0.31
C VAL A 315 1.47 -14.39 0.68
N THR A 316 1.31 -14.72 1.96
CA THR A 316 1.54 -16.07 2.48
C THR A 316 0.34 -16.57 3.27
N GLY A 317 -0.12 -17.79 2.98
CA GLY A 317 -1.23 -18.40 3.71
C GLY A 317 -1.34 -19.89 3.46
N ASN A 318 -2.37 -20.52 4.02
CA ASN A 318 -2.62 -21.94 3.79
C ASN A 318 -3.68 -22.16 2.71
N ASN A 319 -4.84 -21.46 2.82
CA ASN A 319 -5.98 -21.66 1.92
C ASN A 319 -6.43 -20.32 1.31
N TYR A 320 -6.89 -20.37 0.06
CA TYR A 320 -7.44 -19.20 -0.66
C TYR A 320 -6.51 -17.99 -0.61
N VAL A 321 -5.32 -18.17 -1.19
CA VAL A 321 -4.26 -17.16 -1.18
C VAL A 321 -4.16 -16.54 -2.57
N GLY A 322 -4.38 -15.25 -2.66
CA GLY A 322 -4.32 -14.54 -3.93
C GLY A 322 -3.41 -13.32 -3.91
N GLY A 323 -2.75 -13.05 -5.01
CA GLY A 323 -1.89 -11.89 -5.11
C GLY A 323 -2.62 -10.57 -4.90
N LEU A 324 -3.90 -10.49 -5.28
CA LEU A 324 -4.80 -9.38 -5.01
C LEU A 324 -5.84 -9.74 -3.96
N ILE A 325 -6.56 -10.84 -4.16
CA ILE A 325 -7.77 -11.20 -3.41
C ILE A 325 -7.68 -12.66 -2.97
N GLY A 326 -7.91 -12.91 -1.67
CA GLY A 326 -8.01 -14.28 -1.14
C GLY A 326 -9.26 -14.99 -1.66
N ASP A 327 -10.43 -14.43 -1.43
CA ASP A 327 -11.73 -14.97 -1.83
C ASP A 327 -12.72 -13.88 -2.27
N THR A 328 -13.43 -14.08 -3.38
CA THR A 328 -14.37 -13.08 -3.91
C THR A 328 -15.44 -13.65 -4.83
N TYR A 329 -16.53 -12.91 -5.03
CA TYR A 329 -17.47 -13.02 -6.18
C TYR A 329 -17.53 -11.75 -7.02
N GLY A 330 -16.75 -10.74 -6.67
CA GLY A 330 -16.79 -9.42 -7.33
C GLY A 330 -16.02 -9.36 -8.64
N ASP A 331 -16.32 -8.36 -9.41
CA ASP A 331 -15.62 -8.08 -10.67
C ASP A 331 -14.26 -7.45 -10.44
N VAL A 332 -13.25 -7.92 -11.14
CA VAL A 332 -11.88 -7.39 -11.11
C VAL A 332 -11.48 -6.94 -12.51
N LYS A 333 -11.18 -5.66 -12.69
CA LYS A 333 -10.84 -5.04 -13.98
C LYS A 333 -9.62 -4.13 -13.88
N ASN A 334 -8.75 -4.18 -14.89
CA ASN A 334 -7.54 -3.37 -14.99
C ASN A 334 -6.62 -3.52 -13.75
N CYS A 335 -6.55 -4.72 -13.19
CA CYS A 335 -5.78 -5.01 -11.99
C CYS A 335 -4.68 -6.02 -12.30
N TYR A 336 -3.56 -5.90 -11.58
CA TYR A 336 -2.48 -6.86 -11.71
C TYR A 336 -1.81 -7.13 -10.36
N SER A 337 -1.09 -8.25 -10.28
CA SER A 337 -0.25 -8.57 -9.13
C SER A 337 1.14 -8.98 -9.58
N LEU A 338 2.13 -8.37 -8.97
CA LEU A 338 3.54 -8.80 -8.99
C LEU A 338 3.94 -9.39 -7.64
N SER A 339 2.99 -9.63 -6.76
CA SER A 339 3.23 -10.20 -5.44
C SER A 339 3.77 -11.61 -5.53
N LYS A 340 4.71 -11.94 -4.64
CA LYS A 340 5.12 -13.31 -4.43
C LYS A 340 4.09 -14.02 -3.57
N VAL A 341 3.33 -14.95 -4.18
CA VAL A 341 2.26 -15.69 -3.52
C VAL A 341 2.75 -17.05 -3.07
N GLN A 342 2.51 -17.41 -1.80
CA GLN A 342 2.80 -18.71 -1.23
C GLN A 342 1.58 -19.25 -0.50
N GLY A 343 1.00 -20.36 -1.00
CA GLY A 343 -0.17 -21.02 -0.42
C GLY A 343 -0.05 -22.54 -0.46
N ILE A 344 -0.83 -23.24 0.39
CA ILE A 344 -0.89 -24.71 0.42
C ILE A 344 -2.05 -25.21 -0.48
N LYS A 345 -3.21 -24.56 -0.37
CA LYS A 345 -4.40 -24.90 -1.18
C LYS A 345 -4.99 -23.64 -1.80
N TYR A 346 -5.40 -23.74 -3.06
CA TYR A 346 -6.07 -22.65 -3.77
C TYR A 346 -5.25 -21.36 -3.74
N ALA A 347 -4.00 -21.46 -4.22
CA ALA A 347 -3.14 -20.29 -4.40
C ALA A 347 -3.20 -19.82 -5.86
N GLY A 348 -3.50 -18.55 -6.05
CA GLY A 348 -3.58 -17.91 -7.37
C GLY A 348 -2.74 -16.64 -7.43
N SER A 349 -2.13 -16.36 -8.58
CA SER A 349 -1.35 -15.14 -8.79
C SER A 349 -2.18 -13.86 -8.61
N LEU A 350 -3.49 -13.90 -8.88
CA LEU A 350 -4.42 -12.79 -8.69
C LEU A 350 -5.43 -13.10 -7.59
N ILE A 351 -6.18 -14.21 -7.73
CA ILE A 351 -7.32 -14.56 -6.86
C ILE A 351 -7.11 -16.00 -6.36
N GLY A 352 -7.24 -16.20 -5.05
CA GLY A 352 -7.17 -17.52 -4.43
C GLY A 352 -8.42 -18.37 -4.71
N ARG A 353 -9.60 -17.80 -4.51
CA ARG A 353 -10.89 -18.41 -4.87
C ARG A 353 -11.83 -17.37 -5.48
N TYR A 354 -12.40 -17.72 -6.62
CA TYR A 354 -13.54 -17.01 -7.20
C TYR A 354 -14.81 -17.84 -7.01
N ARG A 355 -15.78 -17.31 -6.27
CA ARG A 355 -17.08 -17.96 -6.06
C ARG A 355 -18.02 -17.59 -7.21
N SER A 356 -18.70 -18.55 -7.79
CA SER A 356 -19.79 -18.30 -8.71
C SER A 356 -21.05 -17.94 -7.93
N SER A 357 -21.89 -17.05 -8.48
CA SER A 357 -23.22 -16.74 -7.90
C SER A 357 -24.21 -17.93 -7.92
N ALA A 358 -23.76 -19.09 -8.40
CA ALA A 358 -24.55 -20.31 -8.52
C ALA A 358 -24.15 -21.39 -7.48
N ASP A 359 -23.22 -21.10 -6.56
CA ASP A 359 -22.79 -22.00 -5.49
C ASP A 359 -23.43 -21.65 -4.14
#